data_fa7adbe0a4700d1ab37202a937daa19b
#
_entry.id   fa7adbe0a4700d1ab37202a937daa19b
#
_cell.length_a   1.000
_cell.length_b   1.000
_cell.length_c   1.000
_cell.angle_alpha   90.00
_cell.angle_beta   90.00
_cell.angle_gamma   90.00
#
_symmetry.space_group_name_H-M   'P 1'
#
loop_
_entity.id
_entity.type
_entity.pdbx_description
1 polymer ?
#
loop_
_entity_poly.entity_id
_entity_poly.type
_entity_poly.pdbx_seq_one_letter_code
_entity_poly.pdbx_strand_id
1 'polypeptide(L)'
;LQPHYFERYPHEFSGGQRQRICIAKALALKPKLVICDEPVSALDVSIQAQVINLFKDLQTAENLAYIFISHDLSVVEHISDEVGVMYLGNMVEFGSKKDLFANPMHPYTEALFSAVPIPDPDTKIKRIILQGDIPSPANPPKGCKFHTRCSKCMDICSEVEPVFKDYGDGHFVACHLYPQ
;
A
#
# COMPACT_ATOMS: atom_id res chain seq x y z
N LEU A 1 4.43 6.32 -27.76
CA LEU A 1 4.58 5.16 -28.66
C LEU A 1 4.67 5.63 -30.10
N GLN A 2 5.46 4.97 -30.93
CA GLN A 2 5.63 5.36 -32.34
C GLN A 2 4.53 4.74 -33.23
N PRO A 3 4.15 5.36 -34.38
CA PRO A 3 3.04 4.88 -35.20
C PRO A 3 3.18 3.42 -35.67
N HIS A 4 4.41 2.95 -35.97
CA HIS A 4 4.62 1.58 -36.43
C HIS A 4 4.35 0.49 -35.36
N TYR A 5 4.04 0.88 -34.12
CA TYR A 5 3.67 -0.06 -33.06
C TYR A 5 2.22 -0.55 -33.16
N PHE A 6 1.40 0.01 -34.05
CA PHE A 6 0.00 -0.38 -34.24
C PHE A 6 -0.17 -1.84 -34.69
N GLU A 7 0.81 -2.37 -35.42
CA GLU A 7 0.77 -3.74 -35.95
C GLU A 7 1.37 -4.79 -35.01
N ARG A 8 1.88 -4.35 -33.84
CA ARG A 8 2.56 -5.23 -32.88
C ARG A 8 1.59 -5.96 -31.96
N TYR A 9 1.91 -7.20 -31.66
CA TYR A 9 1.24 -7.98 -30.64
C TYR A 9 1.71 -7.59 -29.22
N PRO A 10 0.88 -7.82 -28.17
CA PRO A 10 1.23 -7.43 -26.78
C PRO A 10 2.55 -8.01 -26.29
N HIS A 11 2.96 -9.19 -26.72
CA HIS A 11 4.22 -9.82 -26.31
C HIS A 11 5.47 -9.17 -26.94
N GLU A 12 5.30 -8.35 -27.98
CA GLU A 12 6.40 -7.62 -28.64
C GLU A 12 6.71 -6.28 -27.98
N PHE A 13 5.98 -5.92 -26.92
CA PHE A 13 6.21 -4.72 -26.13
C PHE A 13 6.96 -5.04 -24.83
N SER A 14 7.85 -4.13 -24.41
CA SER A 14 8.44 -4.21 -23.07
C SER A 14 7.37 -4.06 -21.96
N GLY A 15 7.70 -4.47 -20.74
CA GLY A 15 6.80 -4.32 -19.58
C GLY A 15 6.30 -2.88 -19.40
N GLY A 16 7.23 -1.91 -19.42
CA GLY A 16 6.88 -0.50 -19.30
C GLY A 16 6.07 0.06 -20.47
N GLN A 17 6.27 -0.46 -21.70
CA GLN A 17 5.44 -0.08 -22.84
C GLN A 17 4.02 -0.61 -22.70
N ARG A 18 3.86 -1.89 -22.29
CA ARG A 18 2.54 -2.47 -21.99
C ARG A 18 1.82 -1.68 -20.91
N GLN A 19 2.53 -1.31 -19.84
CA GLN A 19 1.94 -0.52 -18.77
C GLN A 19 1.43 0.85 -19.25
N ARG A 20 2.21 1.56 -20.06
CA ARG A 20 1.77 2.83 -20.67
C ARG A 20 0.54 2.68 -21.57
N ILE A 21 0.44 1.58 -22.30
CA ILE A 21 -0.76 1.26 -23.11
C ILE A 21 -1.97 1.03 -22.19
N CYS A 22 -1.81 0.28 -21.10
CA CYS A 22 -2.88 0.05 -20.11
C CYS A 22 -3.34 1.37 -19.47
N ILE A 23 -2.42 2.25 -19.09
CA ILE A 23 -2.74 3.58 -18.56
C ILE A 23 -3.52 4.40 -19.59
N ALA A 24 -3.03 4.48 -20.85
CA ALA A 24 -3.71 5.21 -21.92
C ALA A 24 -5.13 4.66 -22.17
N LYS A 25 -5.32 3.34 -22.12
CA LYS A 25 -6.63 2.70 -22.25
C LYS A 25 -7.56 3.09 -21.09
N ALA A 26 -7.08 3.08 -19.85
CA ALA A 26 -7.87 3.48 -18.69
C ALA A 26 -8.33 4.95 -18.76
N LEU A 27 -7.48 5.82 -19.29
CA LEU A 27 -7.74 7.26 -19.40
C LEU A 27 -8.58 7.67 -20.63
N ALA A 28 -8.79 6.78 -21.59
CA ALA A 28 -9.49 7.09 -22.84
C ALA A 28 -10.92 7.63 -22.64
N LEU A 29 -11.57 7.24 -21.54
CA LEU A 29 -12.93 7.70 -21.16
C LEU A 29 -12.93 8.91 -20.21
N LYS A 30 -11.78 9.51 -19.95
CA LYS A 30 -11.59 10.65 -19.02
C LYS A 30 -12.25 10.41 -17.64
N PRO A 31 -11.88 9.34 -16.93
CA PRO A 31 -12.42 9.05 -15.60
C PRO A 31 -11.99 10.12 -14.59
N LYS A 32 -12.73 10.25 -13.49
CA LYS A 32 -12.31 11.06 -12.32
C LYS A 32 -11.48 10.27 -11.33
N LEU A 33 -11.66 8.95 -11.29
CA LEU A 33 -10.99 8.02 -10.40
C LEU A 33 -10.42 6.85 -11.21
N VAL A 34 -9.17 6.50 -10.95
CA VAL A 34 -8.51 5.31 -11.52
C VAL A 34 -8.04 4.40 -10.38
N ILE A 35 -8.39 3.12 -10.46
CA ILE A 35 -7.89 2.10 -9.53
C ILE A 35 -6.68 1.42 -10.16
N CYS A 36 -5.55 1.51 -9.48
CA CYS A 36 -4.27 0.96 -9.89
C CYS A 36 -3.92 -0.23 -8.98
N ASP A 37 -4.16 -1.44 -9.47
CA ASP A 37 -3.86 -2.66 -8.73
C ASP A 37 -2.47 -3.18 -9.14
N GLU A 38 -1.50 -3.04 -8.23
CA GLU A 38 -0.08 -3.37 -8.42
C GLU A 38 0.54 -2.90 -9.75
N PRO A 39 0.35 -1.64 -10.17
CA PRO A 39 0.61 -1.22 -11.54
C PRO A 39 2.11 -1.21 -11.92
N VAL A 40 3.01 -1.41 -10.98
CA VAL A 40 4.48 -1.37 -11.20
C VAL A 40 5.21 -2.60 -10.68
N SER A 41 4.51 -3.59 -10.11
CA SER A 41 5.11 -4.76 -9.44
C SER A 41 5.97 -5.65 -10.35
N ALA A 42 5.66 -5.69 -11.64
CA ALA A 42 6.36 -6.50 -12.64
C ALA A 42 7.42 -5.71 -13.45
N LEU A 43 7.77 -4.49 -13.01
CA LEU A 43 8.71 -3.61 -13.71
C LEU A 43 10.04 -3.53 -12.95
N ASP A 44 11.14 -3.35 -13.70
CA ASP A 44 12.42 -3.01 -13.09
C ASP A 44 12.37 -1.60 -12.45
N VAL A 45 13.24 -1.35 -11.46
CA VAL A 45 13.24 -0.13 -10.63
C VAL A 45 13.29 1.16 -11.47
N SER A 46 14.06 1.15 -12.55
CA SER A 46 14.22 2.31 -13.41
C SER A 46 12.94 2.64 -14.19
N ILE A 47 12.27 1.62 -14.74
CA ILE A 47 11.00 1.76 -15.46
C ILE A 47 9.86 2.07 -14.47
N GLN A 48 9.89 1.46 -13.28
CA GLN A 48 8.95 1.74 -12.19
C GLN A 48 8.94 3.24 -11.85
N ALA A 49 10.13 3.84 -11.63
CA ALA A 49 10.23 5.28 -11.36
C ALA A 49 9.63 6.15 -12.47
N GLN A 50 9.87 5.78 -13.74
CA GLN A 50 9.30 6.50 -14.90
C GLN A 50 7.77 6.40 -14.94
N VAL A 51 7.19 5.23 -14.60
CA VAL A 51 5.73 5.03 -14.59
C VAL A 51 5.09 5.78 -13.42
N ILE A 52 5.73 5.80 -12.26
CA ILE A 52 5.26 6.57 -11.09
C ILE A 52 5.24 8.07 -11.41
N ASN A 53 6.29 8.60 -12.03
CA ASN A 53 6.30 10.01 -12.45
C ASN A 53 5.19 10.30 -13.47
N LEU A 54 4.96 9.39 -14.43
CA LEU A 54 3.85 9.51 -15.38
C LEU A 54 2.49 9.57 -14.66
N PHE A 55 2.25 8.78 -13.60
CA PHE A 55 1.02 8.87 -12.81
C PHE A 55 0.86 10.25 -12.15
N LYS A 56 1.92 10.81 -11.59
CA LYS A 56 1.90 12.16 -10.98
C LYS A 56 1.63 13.26 -12.01
N ASP A 57 2.28 13.17 -13.16
CA ASP A 57 2.06 14.14 -14.25
C ASP A 57 0.61 14.10 -14.72
N LEU A 58 0.05 12.91 -14.92
CA LEU A 58 -1.34 12.71 -15.31
C LEU A 58 -2.33 13.14 -14.21
N GLN A 59 -2.03 12.91 -12.94
CA GLN A 59 -2.83 13.37 -11.82
C GLN A 59 -3.00 14.88 -11.87
N THR A 60 -1.90 15.60 -12.08
CA THR A 60 -1.90 17.05 -12.14
C THR A 60 -2.57 17.57 -13.41
N ALA A 61 -2.25 16.98 -14.58
CA ALA A 61 -2.74 17.46 -15.87
C ALA A 61 -4.23 17.22 -16.08
N GLU A 62 -4.75 16.07 -15.60
CA GLU A 62 -6.14 15.65 -15.83
C GLU A 62 -7.01 15.75 -14.56
N ASN A 63 -6.45 16.25 -13.43
CA ASN A 63 -7.11 16.33 -12.12
C ASN A 63 -7.73 14.99 -11.68
N LEU A 64 -6.92 13.95 -11.72
CA LEU A 64 -7.32 12.57 -11.43
C LEU A 64 -7.16 12.24 -9.94
N ALA A 65 -8.08 11.42 -9.41
CA ALA A 65 -7.88 10.69 -8.16
C ALA A 65 -7.42 9.26 -8.45
N TYR A 66 -6.52 8.74 -7.61
CA TYR A 66 -6.05 7.35 -7.67
C TYR A 66 -6.38 6.59 -6.39
N ILE A 67 -6.81 5.33 -6.54
CA ILE A 67 -6.64 4.31 -5.51
C ILE A 67 -5.48 3.43 -5.97
N PHE A 68 -4.36 3.51 -5.25
CA PHE A 68 -3.12 2.84 -5.63
C PHE A 68 -2.84 1.68 -4.67
N ILE A 69 -2.90 0.44 -5.15
CA ILE A 69 -2.63 -0.76 -4.37
C ILE A 69 -1.20 -1.20 -4.67
N SER A 70 -0.39 -1.37 -3.64
CA SER A 70 1.00 -1.80 -3.76
C SER A 70 1.50 -2.50 -2.50
N HIS A 71 2.42 -3.43 -2.65
CA HIS A 71 3.19 -4.01 -1.55
C HIS A 71 4.57 -3.33 -1.37
N ASP A 72 4.96 -2.42 -2.25
CA ASP A 72 6.20 -1.65 -2.16
C ASP A 72 5.93 -0.33 -1.42
N LEU A 73 6.38 -0.27 -0.16
CA LEU A 73 6.18 0.89 0.71
C LEU A 73 6.91 2.14 0.21
N SER A 74 8.03 2.00 -0.49
CA SER A 74 8.75 3.14 -1.07
C SER A 74 7.93 3.80 -2.18
N VAL A 75 7.22 3.00 -2.97
CA VAL A 75 6.27 3.49 -3.97
C VAL A 75 5.10 4.20 -3.32
N VAL A 76 4.50 3.56 -2.29
CA VAL A 76 3.38 4.13 -1.53
C VAL A 76 3.78 5.48 -0.93
N GLU A 77 4.92 5.58 -0.25
CA GLU A 77 5.43 6.81 0.32
C GLU A 77 5.59 7.92 -0.72
N HIS A 78 6.01 7.55 -1.94
CA HIS A 78 6.28 8.53 -2.99
C HIS A 78 5.00 9.07 -3.66
N ILE A 79 3.97 8.23 -3.87
CA ILE A 79 2.81 8.59 -4.70
C ILE A 79 1.59 9.03 -3.88
N SER A 80 1.41 8.55 -2.64
CA SER A 80 0.19 8.75 -1.87
C SER A 80 0.14 10.07 -1.11
N ASP A 81 -1.06 10.55 -0.87
CA ASP A 81 -1.39 11.61 0.09
C ASP A 81 -1.91 10.99 1.39
N GLU A 82 -2.77 9.98 1.27
CA GLU A 82 -3.31 9.18 2.38
C GLU A 82 -2.97 7.71 2.17
N VAL A 83 -2.81 6.96 3.25
CA VAL A 83 -2.41 5.55 3.22
C VAL A 83 -3.33 4.73 4.10
N GLY A 84 -3.85 3.63 3.54
CA GLY A 84 -4.58 2.61 4.28
C GLY A 84 -3.79 1.31 4.35
N VAL A 85 -3.62 0.76 5.55
CA VAL A 85 -2.98 -0.53 5.78
C VAL A 85 -4.04 -1.58 6.02
N MET A 86 -3.96 -2.68 5.26
CA MET A 86 -4.92 -3.78 5.36
C MET A 86 -4.24 -5.07 5.82
N TYR A 87 -4.93 -5.85 6.64
CA TYR A 87 -4.52 -7.19 7.04
C TYR A 87 -5.68 -8.17 6.96
N LEU A 88 -5.52 -9.27 6.23
CA LEU A 88 -6.57 -10.28 5.98
C LEU A 88 -7.93 -9.66 5.59
N GLY A 89 -7.92 -8.70 4.66
CA GLY A 89 -9.13 -8.06 4.14
C GLY A 89 -9.73 -6.97 5.03
N ASN A 90 -9.17 -6.71 6.21
CA ASN A 90 -9.64 -5.66 7.12
C ASN A 90 -8.68 -4.46 7.11
N MET A 91 -9.25 -3.25 7.14
CA MET A 91 -8.48 -2.03 7.39
C MET A 91 -8.02 -2.02 8.84
N VAL A 92 -6.72 -1.94 9.07
CA VAL A 92 -6.14 -1.90 10.42
C VAL A 92 -5.65 -0.52 10.81
N GLU A 93 -5.26 0.29 9.83
CA GLU A 93 -4.82 1.67 10.05
C GLU A 93 -5.03 2.49 8.78
N PHE A 94 -5.38 3.77 8.94
CA PHE A 94 -5.53 4.73 7.84
C PHE A 94 -5.20 6.13 8.35
N GLY A 95 -4.54 6.92 7.51
CA GLY A 95 -4.23 8.31 7.85
C GLY A 95 -3.44 9.01 6.76
N SER A 96 -3.07 10.27 7.04
CA SER A 96 -2.17 10.98 6.15
C SER A 96 -0.84 10.23 6.02
N LYS A 97 -0.25 10.24 4.83
CA LYS A 97 1.07 9.65 4.62
C LYS A 97 2.07 10.11 5.67
N LYS A 98 2.10 11.41 5.93
CA LYS A 98 3.05 12.02 6.88
C LYS A 98 2.92 11.44 8.29
N ASP A 99 1.70 11.35 8.79
CA ASP A 99 1.45 10.90 10.16
C ASP A 99 1.67 9.40 10.29
N LEU A 100 1.22 8.64 9.32
CA LEU A 100 1.31 7.18 9.33
C LEU A 100 2.75 6.68 9.24
N PHE A 101 3.60 7.32 8.42
CA PHE A 101 5.03 6.98 8.34
C PHE A 101 5.84 7.51 9.54
N ALA A 102 5.45 8.64 10.13
CA ALA A 102 6.15 9.20 11.30
C ALA A 102 5.76 8.49 12.60
N ASN A 103 4.49 8.07 12.75
CA ASN A 103 3.95 7.53 13.99
C ASN A 103 2.92 6.40 13.71
N PRO A 104 3.36 5.26 13.18
CA PRO A 104 2.47 4.12 12.98
C PRO A 104 1.93 3.64 14.33
N MET A 105 0.62 3.45 14.43
CA MET A 105 -0.05 3.09 15.68
C MET A 105 -0.34 1.58 15.77
N HIS A 106 -0.75 0.95 14.68
CA HIS A 106 -1.06 -0.49 14.69
C HIS A 106 0.24 -1.32 14.66
N PRO A 107 0.40 -2.36 15.51
CA PRO A 107 1.62 -3.18 15.56
C PRO A 107 2.01 -3.85 14.24
N TYR A 108 1.04 -4.12 13.36
CA TYR A 108 1.31 -4.61 12.01
C TYR A 108 1.94 -3.54 11.13
N THR A 109 1.45 -2.30 11.19
CA THR A 109 2.01 -1.16 10.46
C THR A 109 3.42 -0.84 10.94
N GLU A 110 3.66 -0.85 12.26
CA GLU A 110 5.01 -0.71 12.83
C GLU A 110 5.97 -1.76 12.26
N ALA A 111 5.52 -3.02 12.21
CA ALA A 111 6.34 -4.12 11.69
C ALA A 111 6.62 -3.96 10.18
N LEU A 112 5.61 -3.59 9.38
CA LEU A 112 5.77 -3.32 7.95
C LEU A 112 6.81 -2.22 7.69
N PHE A 113 6.68 -1.09 8.37
CA PHE A 113 7.58 0.04 8.15
C PHE A 113 8.99 -0.21 8.69
N SER A 114 9.12 -1.03 9.75
CA SER A 114 10.44 -1.46 10.24
C SER A 114 11.23 -2.30 9.22
N ALA A 115 10.55 -2.86 8.22
CA ALA A 115 11.18 -3.67 7.18
C ALA A 115 11.67 -2.86 5.97
N VAL A 116 11.27 -1.58 5.86
CA VAL A 116 11.71 -0.70 4.77
C VAL A 116 13.21 -0.44 4.89
N PRO A 117 14.01 -0.71 3.84
CA PRO A 117 15.42 -0.41 3.86
C PRO A 117 15.65 1.11 3.91
N ILE A 118 16.42 1.57 4.89
CA ILE A 118 16.88 2.96 4.92
C ILE A 118 18.20 3.02 4.14
N PRO A 119 18.38 3.93 3.17
CA PRO A 119 19.57 4.02 2.35
C PRO A 119 20.76 4.69 3.09
N ASP A 120 20.87 4.48 4.38
CA ASP A 120 21.94 4.94 5.25
C ASP A 120 22.65 3.73 5.88
N PRO A 121 23.91 3.43 5.53
CA PRO A 121 24.65 2.27 6.04
C PRO A 121 24.95 2.36 7.56
N ASP A 122 24.93 3.54 8.13
CA ASP A 122 25.22 3.75 9.55
C ASP A 122 23.99 3.60 10.46
N THR A 123 22.80 3.60 9.87
CA THR A 123 21.55 3.44 10.60
C THR A 123 21.29 1.97 10.95
N LYS A 124 21.30 1.65 12.24
CA LYS A 124 20.92 0.33 12.76
C LYS A 124 19.40 0.18 12.73
N ILE A 125 18.86 -0.43 11.69
CA ILE A 125 17.43 -0.72 11.59
C ILE A 125 17.09 -1.83 12.60
N LYS A 126 16.23 -1.52 13.57
CA LYS A 126 15.63 -2.53 14.46
C LYS A 126 14.39 -3.13 13.77
N ARG A 127 14.59 -4.13 12.93
CA ARG A 127 13.47 -4.84 12.27
C ARG A 127 12.64 -5.58 13.30
N ILE A 128 11.33 -5.40 13.22
CA ILE A 128 10.34 -6.17 14.00
C ILE A 128 10.05 -7.45 13.21
N ILE A 129 10.54 -8.58 13.72
CA ILE A 129 10.32 -9.89 13.09
C ILE A 129 8.99 -10.42 13.59
N LEU A 130 8.01 -10.54 12.69
CA LEU A 130 6.72 -11.15 13.00
C LEU A 130 6.88 -12.67 13.11
N GLN A 131 6.41 -13.23 14.21
CA GLN A 131 6.44 -14.67 14.45
C GLN A 131 5.13 -15.34 13.95
N GLY A 132 5.20 -16.62 13.65
CA GLY A 132 4.05 -17.43 13.22
C GLY A 132 3.67 -17.23 11.75
N ASP A 133 2.85 -18.17 11.26
CA ASP A 133 2.37 -18.16 9.88
C ASP A 133 1.23 -17.17 9.67
N ILE A 134 1.04 -16.75 8.42
CA ILE A 134 -0.11 -15.92 8.05
C ILE A 134 -1.36 -16.81 8.07
N PRO A 135 -2.38 -16.48 8.88
CA PRO A 135 -3.62 -17.25 8.89
C PRO A 135 -4.31 -17.24 7.52
N SER A 136 -5.07 -18.31 7.25
CA SER A 136 -5.81 -18.40 6.00
C SER A 136 -6.90 -17.33 5.91
N PRO A 137 -6.98 -16.56 4.82
CA PRO A 137 -8.08 -15.62 4.59
C PRO A 137 -9.47 -16.28 4.53
N ALA A 138 -9.53 -17.57 4.17
CA ALA A 138 -10.78 -18.34 4.12
C ALA A 138 -11.29 -18.73 5.52
N ASN A 139 -10.42 -18.74 6.52
CA ASN A 139 -10.79 -19.02 7.92
C ASN A 139 -9.98 -18.07 8.84
N PRO A 140 -10.31 -16.77 8.85
CA PRO A 140 -9.57 -15.78 9.62
C PRO A 140 -9.78 -16.00 11.13
N PRO A 141 -8.81 -15.66 11.97
CA PRO A 141 -8.93 -15.72 13.42
C PRO A 141 -10.11 -14.88 13.93
N LYS A 142 -10.73 -15.29 15.05
CA LYS A 142 -11.70 -14.46 15.77
C LYS A 142 -11.02 -13.22 16.36
N GLY A 143 -11.82 -12.22 16.72
CA GLY A 143 -11.31 -10.97 17.28
C GLY A 143 -10.40 -10.20 16.31
N CYS A 144 -9.35 -9.59 16.83
CA CYS A 144 -8.34 -8.90 16.00
C CYS A 144 -7.64 -9.91 15.08
N LYS A 145 -7.73 -9.73 13.78
CA LYS A 145 -7.18 -10.68 12.79
C LYS A 145 -5.65 -10.83 12.88
N PHE A 146 -4.97 -9.84 13.45
CA PHE A 146 -3.52 -9.83 13.62
C PHE A 146 -3.06 -10.43 14.96
N HIS A 147 -3.96 -10.77 15.90
CA HIS A 147 -3.59 -11.16 17.28
C HIS A 147 -2.60 -12.33 17.35
N THR A 148 -2.70 -13.31 16.44
CA THR A 148 -1.83 -14.50 16.42
C THR A 148 -0.35 -14.18 16.11
N ARG A 149 -0.07 -13.01 15.56
CA ARG A 149 1.28 -12.55 15.17
C ARG A 149 1.69 -11.25 15.87
N CYS A 150 0.82 -10.73 16.75
CA CYS A 150 1.04 -9.46 17.43
C CYS A 150 1.92 -9.66 18.68
N SER A 151 3.07 -8.98 18.70
CA SER A 151 3.94 -8.98 19.89
C SER A 151 3.37 -8.25 21.11
N LYS A 152 2.31 -7.43 20.88
CA LYS A 152 1.59 -6.64 21.91
C LYS A 152 0.18 -7.19 22.15
N CYS A 153 -0.05 -8.50 21.87
CA CYS A 153 -1.36 -9.14 22.02
C CYS A 153 -1.84 -9.13 23.46
N MET A 154 -3.12 -8.82 23.67
CA MET A 154 -3.84 -8.90 24.94
C MET A 154 -4.95 -9.95 24.85
N ASP A 155 -5.47 -10.44 25.97
CA ASP A 155 -6.51 -11.49 26.01
C ASP A 155 -7.75 -11.10 25.17
N ILE A 156 -8.19 -9.84 25.28
CA ILE A 156 -9.31 -9.30 24.51
C ILE A 156 -9.12 -9.40 22.99
N CYS A 157 -7.86 -9.38 22.51
CA CYS A 157 -7.59 -9.40 21.07
C CYS A 157 -8.01 -10.72 20.40
N SER A 158 -8.10 -11.81 21.15
CA SER A 158 -8.53 -13.12 20.63
C SER A 158 -10.06 -13.28 20.58
N GLU A 159 -10.79 -12.44 21.30
CA GLU A 159 -12.24 -12.58 21.51
C GLU A 159 -13.03 -11.50 20.77
N VAL A 160 -12.58 -10.24 20.85
CA VAL A 160 -13.30 -9.06 20.37
C VAL A 160 -12.58 -8.44 19.18
N GLU A 161 -13.33 -8.09 18.15
CA GLU A 161 -12.82 -7.33 17.00
C GLU A 161 -12.65 -5.86 17.40
N PRO A 162 -11.46 -5.24 17.21
CA PRO A 162 -11.26 -3.84 17.55
C PRO A 162 -12.04 -2.92 16.60
N VAL A 163 -12.60 -1.85 17.15
CA VAL A 163 -13.31 -0.84 16.38
C VAL A 163 -12.28 0.01 15.59
N PHE A 164 -12.57 0.27 14.32
CA PHE A 164 -11.81 1.22 13.51
C PHE A 164 -12.25 2.64 13.85
N LYS A 165 -11.43 3.39 14.58
CA LYS A 165 -11.77 4.65 15.23
C LYS A 165 -10.72 5.72 14.95
N ASP A 166 -11.17 6.97 14.79
CA ASP A 166 -10.32 8.14 14.65
C ASP A 166 -9.72 8.53 16.01
N TYR A 167 -8.41 8.65 16.07
CA TYR A 167 -7.65 9.07 17.26
C TYR A 167 -7.11 10.50 17.14
N GLY A 168 -7.60 11.25 16.16
CA GLY A 168 -7.29 12.64 15.89
C GLY A 168 -6.70 12.87 14.51
N ASP A 169 -7.00 14.02 13.94
CA ASP A 169 -6.50 14.48 12.64
C ASP A 169 -6.74 13.52 11.45
N GLY A 170 -7.79 12.67 11.54
CA GLY A 170 -8.09 11.67 10.51
C GLY A 170 -7.18 10.45 10.56
N HIS A 171 -6.50 10.18 11.69
CA HIS A 171 -5.71 8.97 11.89
C HIS A 171 -6.56 7.88 12.55
N PHE A 172 -7.00 6.93 11.74
CA PHE A 172 -7.87 5.83 12.16
C PHE A 172 -7.07 4.57 12.44
N VAL A 173 -7.40 3.88 13.52
CA VAL A 173 -6.74 2.62 13.92
C VAL A 173 -7.75 1.63 14.49
N ALA A 174 -7.61 0.35 14.13
CA ALA A 174 -8.35 -0.77 14.71
C ALA A 174 -7.45 -1.57 15.67
N CYS A 175 -7.25 -1.10 16.89
CA CYS A 175 -6.37 -1.77 17.85
C CYS A 175 -6.82 -1.54 19.30
N HIS A 176 -6.84 -2.61 20.10
CA HIS A 176 -7.21 -2.56 21.54
C HIS A 176 -6.15 -1.92 22.44
N LEU A 177 -4.95 -1.62 21.94
CA LEU A 177 -3.94 -0.84 22.67
C LEU A 177 -4.39 0.59 22.94
N TYR A 178 -5.39 1.06 22.22
CA TYR A 178 -5.96 2.39 22.33
C TYR A 178 -7.40 2.33 22.86
N PRO A 179 -7.88 3.36 23.57
CA PRO A 179 -9.25 3.38 24.11
C PRO A 179 -10.31 3.19 23.02
N GLN A 180 -11.22 2.25 23.22
CA GLN A 180 -12.29 1.93 22.26
C GLN A 180 -13.48 2.87 22.40
#